data_275f7117ae77084065855c2780f63a45
#
_entry.id   275f7117ae77084065855c2780f63a45
#
_cell.length_a   1.000
_cell.length_b   1.000
_cell.length_c   1.000
_cell.angle_alpha   90.00
_cell.angle_beta   90.00
_cell.angle_gamma   90.00
#
_symmetry.space_group_name_H-M   'P 1'
#
loop_
_entity.id
_entity.type
_entity.pdbx_description
1 polymer ?
#
loop_
_entity_poly.entity_id
_entity_poly.type
_entity_poly.pdbx_seq_one_letter_code
_entity_poly.pdbx_strand_id
1 'polypeptide(L)'
;MTRIVLIFGLISGAIAAALMWIMLAAMNAGAIGHGMIFGYASMIISLSLVFFGVKSFRENNGGRLTFLKGLQVGILISLISAVCYAVSWEVYYRTSGGNFIAEYSAQYVAKMKEKGASDAEIDKTQKEMADLAVAYQNFFVRFGMTLMEILPVGVIVTLVSAALLRKREILSAEPA
;
A
#
# COMPACT_ATOMS: atom_id res chain seq x y z
N MET A 1 12.20 4.08 20.34
CA MET A 1 11.59 3.22 19.30
C MET A 1 10.13 3.58 19.07
N THR A 2 9.25 3.45 20.05
CA THR A 2 7.79 3.66 19.90
C THR A 2 7.43 5.01 19.27
N ARG A 3 8.02 6.12 19.74
CA ARG A 3 7.75 7.45 19.18
C ARG A 3 8.08 7.55 17.68
N ILE A 4 9.22 7.00 17.26
CA ILE A 4 9.65 7.00 15.85
C ILE A 4 8.67 6.17 15.00
N VAL A 5 8.35 4.96 15.47
CA VAL A 5 7.41 4.07 14.80
C VAL A 5 6.04 4.73 14.61
N LEU A 6 5.50 5.37 15.63
CA LEU A 6 4.21 6.06 15.55
C LEU A 6 4.27 7.27 14.61
N ILE A 7 5.28 8.12 14.71
CA ILE A 7 5.40 9.32 13.88
C ILE A 7 5.51 8.91 12.39
N PHE A 8 6.49 8.07 12.06
CA PHE A 8 6.71 7.68 10.67
C PHE A 8 5.59 6.80 10.11
N GLY A 9 5.00 5.93 10.94
CA GLY A 9 3.87 5.08 10.53
C GLY A 9 2.62 5.90 10.23
N LEU A 10 2.27 6.85 11.10
CA LEU A 10 1.10 7.70 10.89
C LEU A 10 1.28 8.67 9.72
N ILE A 11 2.46 9.28 9.55
CA ILE A 11 2.73 10.16 8.41
C ILE A 11 2.71 9.36 7.10
N SER A 12 3.37 8.19 7.07
CA SER A 12 3.33 7.29 5.91
C SER A 12 1.91 6.86 5.58
N GLY A 13 1.12 6.48 6.58
CA GLY A 13 -0.27 6.09 6.42
C GLY A 13 -1.16 7.24 5.93
N ALA A 14 -0.96 8.45 6.45
CA ALA A 14 -1.69 9.63 6.00
C ALA A 14 -1.37 9.98 4.53
N ILE A 15 -0.10 9.88 4.13
CA ILE A 15 0.31 10.09 2.74
C ILE A 15 -0.28 8.99 1.84
N ALA A 16 -0.23 7.73 2.25
CA ALA A 16 -0.82 6.62 1.50
C ALA A 16 -2.33 6.83 1.29
N ALA A 17 -3.04 7.21 2.36
CA ALA A 17 -4.46 7.54 2.31
C ALA A 17 -4.75 8.71 1.36
N ALA A 18 -4.01 9.82 1.48
CA ALA A 18 -4.19 10.99 0.63
C ALA A 18 -3.95 10.67 -0.86
N LEU A 19 -2.86 9.97 -1.18
CA LEU A 19 -2.55 9.55 -2.55
C LEU A 19 -3.62 8.61 -3.11
N MET A 20 -4.16 7.70 -2.29
CA MET A 20 -5.28 6.84 -2.69
C MET A 20 -6.51 7.66 -3.08
N TRP A 21 -6.92 8.63 -2.26
CA TRP A 21 -8.08 9.48 -2.56
C TRP A 21 -7.88 10.32 -3.82
N ILE A 22 -6.68 10.89 -4.02
CA ILE A 22 -6.33 11.64 -5.23
C ILE A 22 -6.41 10.73 -6.45
N MET A 23 -5.87 9.51 -6.35
CA MET A 23 -5.91 8.53 -7.44
C MET A 23 -7.35 8.13 -7.79
N LEU A 24 -8.18 7.84 -6.79
CA LEU A 24 -9.58 7.45 -7.01
C LEU A 24 -10.38 8.61 -7.62
N ALA A 25 -10.17 9.84 -7.18
CA ALA A 25 -10.79 11.01 -7.78
C ALA A 25 -10.36 11.19 -9.25
N ALA A 26 -9.08 10.99 -9.57
CA ALA A 26 -8.57 11.08 -10.93
C ALA A 26 -9.09 9.95 -11.83
N MET A 27 -9.27 8.73 -11.29
CA MET A 27 -9.89 7.61 -12.02
C MET A 27 -11.37 7.88 -12.31
N ASN A 28 -12.11 8.37 -11.33
CA ASN A 28 -13.53 8.74 -11.51
C ASN A 28 -13.73 9.87 -12.52
N ALA A 29 -12.76 10.78 -12.63
CA ALA A 29 -12.74 11.83 -13.64
C ALA A 29 -12.27 11.36 -15.04
N GLY A 30 -11.92 10.07 -15.20
CA GLY A 30 -11.39 9.52 -16.45
C GLY A 30 -9.97 9.96 -16.81
N ALA A 31 -9.28 10.64 -15.87
CA ALA A 31 -7.95 11.21 -16.12
C ALA A 31 -6.82 10.15 -16.10
N ILE A 32 -7.04 8.98 -15.50
CA ILE A 32 -6.02 7.92 -15.36
C ILE A 32 -6.58 6.58 -15.83
N GLY A 33 -5.98 6.02 -16.88
CA GLY A 33 -6.33 4.70 -17.41
C GLY A 33 -5.60 3.50 -16.78
N HIS A 34 -4.52 3.74 -16.00
CA HIS A 34 -3.61 2.72 -15.48
C HIS A 34 -3.57 2.73 -13.94
N GLY A 35 -4.73 2.60 -13.29
CA GLY A 35 -4.88 2.69 -11.84
C GLY A 35 -3.93 1.76 -11.05
N MET A 36 -3.61 0.57 -11.56
CA MET A 36 -2.70 -0.36 -10.89
C MET A 36 -1.27 0.21 -10.75
N ILE A 37 -0.71 0.77 -11.81
CA ILE A 37 0.66 1.34 -11.79
C ILE A 37 0.73 2.52 -10.82
N PHE A 38 -0.25 3.42 -10.88
CA PHE A 38 -0.31 4.57 -9.98
C PHE A 38 -0.56 4.15 -8.53
N GLY A 39 -1.35 3.09 -8.30
CA GLY A 39 -1.57 2.50 -6.98
C GLY A 39 -0.26 2.02 -6.36
N TYR A 40 0.49 1.17 -7.04
CA TYR A 40 1.78 0.69 -6.53
C TYR A 40 2.81 1.81 -6.39
N ALA A 41 2.87 2.76 -7.32
CA ALA A 41 3.74 3.92 -7.21
C ALA A 41 3.46 4.74 -5.94
N SER A 42 2.18 4.99 -5.65
CA SER A 42 1.77 5.72 -4.45
C SER A 42 2.13 4.97 -3.16
N MET A 43 2.01 3.63 -3.14
CA MET A 43 2.44 2.79 -2.02
C MET A 43 3.96 2.87 -1.81
N ILE A 44 4.75 2.80 -2.87
CA ILE A 44 6.22 2.91 -2.78
C ILE A 44 6.62 4.29 -2.25
N ILE A 45 5.99 5.35 -2.75
CA ILE A 45 6.25 6.73 -2.30
C ILE A 45 5.92 6.88 -0.81
N SER A 46 4.75 6.47 -0.37
CA SER A 46 4.36 6.58 1.03
C SER A 46 5.22 5.70 1.95
N LEU A 47 5.50 4.47 1.55
CA LEU A 47 6.31 3.52 2.32
C LEU A 47 7.83 3.84 2.27
N SER A 48 8.29 4.74 1.39
CA SER A 48 9.67 5.24 1.44
C SER A 48 10.00 5.88 2.81
N LEU A 49 9.00 6.38 3.52
CA LEU A 49 9.14 6.88 4.90
C LEU A 49 9.57 5.80 5.89
N VAL A 50 9.39 4.53 5.59
CA VAL A 50 9.95 3.41 6.37
C VAL A 50 11.48 3.54 6.43
N PHE A 51 12.12 3.83 5.29
CA PHE A 51 13.56 4.04 5.25
C PHE A 51 14.00 5.18 6.17
N PHE A 52 13.32 6.31 6.12
CA PHE A 52 13.64 7.47 6.98
C PHE A 52 13.36 7.19 8.45
N GLY A 53 12.32 6.43 8.77
CA GLY A 53 12.04 5.99 10.13
C GLY A 53 13.10 5.06 10.70
N VAL A 54 13.57 4.07 9.91
CA VAL A 54 14.67 3.18 10.29
C VAL A 54 15.97 3.96 10.40
N LYS A 55 16.23 4.93 9.51
CA LYS A 55 17.38 5.83 9.58
C LYS A 55 17.35 6.68 10.85
N SER A 56 16.23 7.32 11.16
CA SER A 56 16.05 8.09 12.38
C SER A 56 16.27 7.25 13.64
N PHE A 57 15.79 6.00 13.64
CA PHE A 57 16.05 5.07 14.74
C PHE A 57 17.54 4.77 14.89
N ARG A 58 18.27 4.52 13.79
CA ARG A 58 19.71 4.31 13.80
C ARG A 58 20.46 5.51 14.39
N GLU A 59 20.13 6.73 13.97
CA GLU A 59 20.76 7.97 14.43
C GLU A 59 20.54 8.17 15.93
N ASN A 60 19.32 7.96 16.41
CA ASN A 60 18.99 8.03 17.85
C ASN A 60 19.62 6.87 18.67
N ASN A 61 20.17 5.85 18.02
CA ASN A 61 20.86 4.72 18.66
C ASN A 61 22.40 4.80 18.50
N GLY A 62 22.94 6.01 18.43
CA GLY A 62 24.40 6.25 18.30
C GLY A 62 24.99 5.75 16.97
N GLY A 63 24.24 5.83 15.87
CA GLY A 63 24.66 5.41 14.54
C GLY A 63 24.74 3.88 14.35
N ARG A 64 24.28 3.08 15.31
CA ARG A 64 24.34 1.62 15.27
C ARG A 64 22.96 1.02 14.98
N LEU A 65 22.90 0.12 14.01
CA LEU A 65 21.70 -0.61 13.66
C LEU A 65 22.03 -2.07 13.33
N THR A 66 21.42 -3.01 14.04
CA THR A 66 21.43 -4.40 13.63
C THR A 66 20.31 -4.64 12.61
N PHE A 67 20.49 -5.60 11.70
CA PHE A 67 19.48 -5.93 10.69
C PHE A 67 18.11 -6.24 11.33
N LEU A 68 18.09 -7.07 12.39
CA LEU A 68 16.86 -7.44 13.09
C LEU A 68 16.15 -6.24 13.74
N LYS A 69 16.90 -5.29 14.28
CA LYS A 69 16.30 -4.06 14.82
C LYS A 69 15.75 -3.16 13.73
N GLY A 70 16.46 -3.04 12.60
CA GLY A 70 15.96 -2.34 11.42
C GLY A 70 14.68 -2.98 10.87
N LEU A 71 14.67 -4.31 10.77
CA LEU A 71 13.50 -5.08 10.36
C LEU A 71 12.31 -4.85 11.33
N GLN A 72 12.53 -4.94 12.63
CA GLN A 72 11.50 -4.71 13.64
C GLN A 72 10.88 -3.32 13.53
N VAL A 73 11.71 -2.28 13.43
CA VAL A 73 11.25 -0.90 13.31
C VAL A 73 10.48 -0.69 12.01
N GLY A 74 11.01 -1.16 10.89
CA GLY A 74 10.40 -0.99 9.58
C GLY A 74 9.06 -1.74 9.44
N ILE A 75 8.97 -2.97 9.93
CA ILE A 75 7.71 -3.74 9.94
C ILE A 75 6.64 -3.03 10.78
N LEU A 76 6.99 -2.51 11.94
CA LEU A 76 6.03 -1.79 12.77
C LEU A 76 5.54 -0.49 12.10
N ILE A 77 6.41 0.25 11.43
CA ILE A 77 6.04 1.44 10.64
C ILE A 77 5.11 1.04 9.51
N SER A 78 5.47 0.00 8.74
CA SER A 78 4.67 -0.50 7.62
C SER A 78 3.30 -0.98 8.07
N LEU A 79 3.21 -1.64 9.22
CA LEU A 79 1.94 -2.13 9.77
C LEU A 79 1.00 -0.97 10.14
N ILE A 80 1.52 0.06 10.82
CA ILE A 80 0.72 1.26 11.14
C ILE A 80 0.25 1.94 9.86
N SER A 81 1.15 2.13 8.88
CA SER A 81 0.80 2.70 7.58
C SER A 81 -0.29 1.89 6.87
N ALA A 82 -0.16 0.56 6.86
CA ALA A 82 -1.12 -0.35 6.24
C ALA A 82 -2.50 -0.28 6.91
N VAL A 83 -2.55 -0.20 8.23
CA VAL A 83 -3.82 -0.04 8.96
C VAL A 83 -4.47 1.31 8.62
N CYS A 84 -3.72 2.41 8.59
CA CYS A 84 -4.24 3.71 8.20
C CYS A 84 -4.81 3.69 6.76
N TYR A 85 -4.08 3.06 5.84
CA TYR A 85 -4.52 2.89 4.46
C TYR A 85 -5.81 2.06 4.38
N ALA A 86 -5.88 0.91 5.07
CA ALA A 86 -7.04 0.04 5.08
C ALA A 86 -8.27 0.70 5.71
N VAL A 87 -8.10 1.48 6.78
CA VAL A 87 -9.17 2.28 7.37
C VAL A 87 -9.66 3.34 6.38
N SER A 88 -8.75 4.01 5.70
CA SER A 88 -9.10 5.01 4.69
C SER A 88 -9.86 4.39 3.50
N TRP A 89 -9.45 3.20 3.05
CA TRP A 89 -10.17 2.43 2.04
C TRP A 89 -11.59 2.08 2.49
N GLU A 90 -11.76 1.67 3.75
CA GLU A 90 -13.07 1.34 4.30
C GLU A 90 -14.01 2.55 4.33
N VAL A 91 -13.48 3.74 4.65
CA VAL A 91 -14.24 4.99 4.58
C VAL A 91 -14.68 5.26 3.13
N TYR A 92 -13.75 5.17 2.17
CA TYR A 92 -14.07 5.35 0.76
C TYR A 92 -15.15 4.36 0.28
N TYR A 93 -14.98 3.07 0.56
CA TYR A 93 -15.91 2.03 0.15
C TYR A 93 -17.34 2.28 0.65
N ARG A 94 -17.48 2.74 1.89
CA ARG A 94 -18.80 3.07 2.47
C ARG A 94 -19.38 4.34 1.86
N THR A 95 -18.58 5.34 1.59
CA THR A 95 -19.05 6.63 1.04
C THR A 95 -19.35 6.55 -0.46
N SER A 96 -18.69 5.65 -1.20
CA SER A 96 -18.93 5.42 -2.63
C SER A 96 -20.09 4.48 -2.95
N GLY A 97 -20.87 4.07 -1.94
CA GLY A 97 -22.03 3.20 -2.13
C GLY A 97 -21.72 1.71 -2.31
N GLY A 98 -20.48 1.28 -2.11
CA GLY A 98 -20.09 -0.14 -2.11
C GLY A 98 -20.03 -0.82 -3.49
N ASN A 99 -20.15 -0.06 -4.56
CA ASN A 99 -20.22 -0.59 -5.94
C ASN A 99 -18.86 -0.80 -6.62
N PHE A 100 -17.76 -0.58 -5.89
CA PHE A 100 -16.41 -0.58 -6.46
C PHE A 100 -16.09 -1.85 -7.28
N ILE A 101 -16.41 -3.05 -6.76
CA ILE A 101 -16.12 -4.30 -7.47
C ILE A 101 -16.98 -4.44 -8.73
N ALA A 102 -18.25 -4.00 -8.72
CA ALA A 102 -19.11 -4.04 -9.88
C ALA A 102 -18.61 -3.12 -11.00
N GLU A 103 -18.21 -1.90 -10.65
CA GLU A 103 -17.64 -0.93 -11.60
C GLU A 103 -16.30 -1.41 -12.17
N TYR A 104 -15.42 -1.93 -11.30
CA TYR A 104 -14.15 -2.51 -11.72
C TYR A 104 -14.34 -3.70 -12.65
N SER A 105 -15.27 -4.61 -12.33
CA SER A 105 -15.62 -5.76 -13.16
C SER A 105 -16.12 -5.33 -14.54
N ALA A 106 -17.02 -4.35 -14.60
CA ALA A 106 -17.53 -3.85 -15.88
C ALA A 106 -16.41 -3.28 -16.77
N GLN A 107 -15.51 -2.49 -16.20
CA GLN A 107 -14.36 -1.94 -16.93
C GLN A 107 -13.37 -3.04 -17.37
N TYR A 108 -13.12 -4.03 -16.51
CA TYR A 108 -12.22 -5.13 -16.82
C TYR A 108 -12.75 -6.00 -17.96
N VAL A 109 -14.03 -6.37 -17.92
CA VAL A 109 -14.71 -7.12 -18.97
C VAL A 109 -14.75 -6.34 -20.29
N ALA A 110 -14.99 -5.02 -20.25
CA ALA A 110 -14.93 -4.19 -21.46
C ALA A 110 -13.55 -4.26 -22.13
N LYS A 111 -12.48 -4.15 -21.35
CA LYS A 111 -11.09 -4.28 -21.84
C LYS A 111 -10.77 -5.68 -22.36
N MET A 112 -11.33 -6.73 -21.78
CA MET A 112 -11.18 -8.11 -22.30
C MET A 112 -11.80 -8.24 -23.68
N LYS A 113 -13.01 -7.70 -23.88
CA LYS A 113 -13.71 -7.68 -25.19
C LYS A 113 -12.90 -6.91 -26.24
N GLU A 114 -12.37 -5.73 -25.90
CA GLU A 114 -11.51 -4.95 -26.79
C GLU A 114 -10.24 -5.71 -27.21
N LYS A 115 -9.72 -6.58 -26.35
CA LYS A 115 -8.54 -7.42 -26.62
C LYS A 115 -8.87 -8.72 -27.34
N GLY A 116 -10.15 -8.97 -27.66
CA GLY A 116 -10.58 -10.17 -28.39
C GLY A 116 -10.62 -11.44 -27.54
N ALA A 117 -10.84 -11.31 -26.22
CA ALA A 117 -11.02 -12.47 -25.35
C ALA A 117 -12.26 -13.29 -25.77
N SER A 118 -12.20 -14.61 -25.60
CA SER A 118 -13.32 -15.51 -25.93
C SER A 118 -14.48 -15.33 -24.94
N ASP A 119 -15.70 -15.66 -25.39
CA ASP A 119 -16.89 -15.58 -24.53
C ASP A 119 -16.73 -16.44 -23.26
N ALA A 120 -16.10 -17.62 -23.39
CA ALA A 120 -15.84 -18.52 -22.26
C ALA A 120 -14.91 -17.89 -21.20
N GLU A 121 -13.90 -17.14 -21.62
CA GLU A 121 -13.01 -16.40 -20.69
C GLU A 121 -13.74 -15.24 -20.02
N ILE A 122 -14.59 -14.54 -20.77
CA ILE A 122 -15.42 -13.45 -20.26
C ILE A 122 -16.40 -13.97 -19.22
N ASP A 123 -17.14 -15.02 -19.51
CA ASP A 123 -18.11 -15.64 -18.60
C ASP A 123 -17.44 -16.13 -17.31
N LYS A 124 -16.28 -16.80 -17.44
CA LYS A 124 -15.47 -17.22 -16.29
C LYS A 124 -15.09 -16.04 -15.42
N THR A 125 -14.56 -14.98 -16.02
CA THR A 125 -14.14 -13.77 -15.29
C THR A 125 -15.32 -13.08 -14.62
N GLN A 126 -16.46 -12.98 -15.28
CA GLN A 126 -17.67 -12.39 -14.69
C GLN A 126 -18.13 -13.15 -13.45
N LYS A 127 -18.09 -14.50 -13.51
CA LYS A 127 -18.42 -15.34 -12.35
C LYS A 127 -17.44 -15.13 -11.19
N GLU A 128 -16.14 -15.14 -11.46
CA GLU A 128 -15.11 -14.89 -10.45
C GLU A 128 -15.27 -13.50 -9.80
N MET A 129 -15.59 -12.48 -10.59
CA MET A 129 -15.86 -11.12 -10.11
C MET A 129 -17.16 -11.03 -9.29
N ALA A 130 -18.18 -11.79 -9.65
CA ALA A 130 -19.42 -11.86 -8.87
C ALA A 130 -19.19 -12.52 -7.51
N ASP A 131 -18.45 -13.64 -7.47
CA ASP A 131 -18.07 -14.31 -6.22
C ASP A 131 -17.21 -13.40 -5.35
N LEU A 132 -16.27 -12.66 -5.95
CA LEU A 132 -15.46 -11.66 -5.26
C LEU A 132 -16.33 -10.53 -4.70
N ALA A 133 -17.32 -10.04 -5.46
CA ALA A 133 -18.20 -8.98 -4.99
C ALA A 133 -18.99 -9.39 -3.74
N VAL A 134 -19.45 -10.64 -3.68
CA VAL A 134 -20.10 -11.19 -2.48
C VAL A 134 -19.14 -11.26 -1.29
N ALA A 135 -17.93 -11.82 -1.50
CA ALA A 135 -16.91 -11.92 -0.46
C ALA A 135 -16.49 -10.53 0.05
N TYR A 136 -16.39 -9.56 -0.86
CA TYR A 136 -15.96 -8.19 -0.57
C TYR A 136 -16.96 -7.38 0.27
N GLN A 137 -18.22 -7.83 0.38
CA GLN A 137 -19.20 -7.24 1.30
C GLN A 137 -18.82 -7.48 2.76
N ASN A 138 -18.08 -8.55 3.06
CA ASN A 138 -17.60 -8.82 4.40
C ASN A 138 -16.45 -7.87 4.75
N PHE A 139 -16.61 -7.12 5.85
CA PHE A 139 -15.58 -6.18 6.33
C PHE A 139 -14.22 -6.83 6.55
N PHE A 140 -14.16 -7.99 7.20
CA PHE A 140 -12.89 -8.65 7.50
C PHE A 140 -12.17 -9.15 6.24
N VAL A 141 -12.93 -9.62 5.25
CA VAL A 141 -12.37 -10.03 3.96
C VAL A 141 -11.79 -8.82 3.24
N ARG A 142 -12.56 -7.75 3.10
CA ARG A 142 -12.14 -6.52 2.44
C ARG A 142 -10.93 -5.88 3.12
N PHE A 143 -10.98 -5.74 4.44
CA PHE A 143 -9.87 -5.19 5.22
C PHE A 143 -8.61 -6.05 5.10
N GLY A 144 -8.75 -7.37 5.19
CA GLY A 144 -7.67 -8.32 5.02
C GLY A 144 -7.04 -8.25 3.63
N MET A 145 -7.85 -8.18 2.58
CA MET A 145 -7.37 -8.04 1.20
C MET A 145 -6.58 -6.74 1.01
N THR A 146 -7.06 -5.62 1.56
CA THR A 146 -6.36 -4.34 1.51
C THR A 146 -5.02 -4.40 2.25
N LEU A 147 -4.96 -5.07 3.41
CA LEU A 147 -3.70 -5.29 4.11
C LEU A 147 -2.74 -6.17 3.30
N MET A 148 -3.24 -7.23 2.66
CA MET A 148 -2.42 -8.11 1.81
C MET A 148 -1.90 -7.42 0.54
N GLU A 149 -2.49 -6.34 0.12
CA GLU A 149 -2.01 -5.53 -1.00
C GLU A 149 -0.80 -4.66 -0.60
N ILE A 150 -0.88 -3.96 0.52
CA ILE A 150 0.15 -2.98 0.92
C ILE A 150 1.30 -3.62 1.73
N LEU A 151 1.04 -4.64 2.55
CA LEU A 151 2.05 -5.24 3.43
C LEU A 151 3.23 -5.87 2.69
N PRO A 152 3.07 -6.60 1.57
CA PRO A 152 4.21 -7.12 0.82
C PRO A 152 5.16 -6.01 0.35
N VAL A 153 4.63 -4.88 -0.11
CA VAL A 153 5.42 -3.71 -0.49
C VAL A 153 6.17 -3.16 0.73
N GLY A 154 5.49 -3.03 1.87
CA GLY A 154 6.08 -2.60 3.13
C GLY A 154 7.20 -3.52 3.62
N VAL A 155 7.03 -4.84 3.47
CA VAL A 155 8.06 -5.83 3.80
C VAL A 155 9.29 -5.66 2.91
N ILE A 156 9.11 -5.52 1.60
CA ILE A 156 10.22 -5.32 0.66
C ILE A 156 10.99 -4.03 1.01
N VAL A 157 10.28 -2.90 1.18
CA VAL A 157 10.90 -1.63 1.55
C VAL A 157 11.64 -1.75 2.89
N THR A 158 11.06 -2.46 3.86
CA THR A 158 11.69 -2.69 5.17
C THR A 158 12.97 -3.52 5.05
N LEU A 159 12.94 -4.61 4.28
CA LEU A 159 14.12 -5.46 4.06
C LEU A 159 15.26 -4.69 3.42
N VAL A 160 14.95 -3.92 2.37
CA VAL A 160 15.93 -3.06 1.69
C VAL A 160 16.48 -2.01 2.65
N SER A 161 15.62 -1.32 3.41
CA SER A 161 16.02 -0.30 4.38
C SER A 161 16.93 -0.86 5.47
N ALA A 162 16.54 -2.00 6.07
CA ALA A 162 17.34 -2.66 7.11
C ALA A 162 18.69 -3.14 6.59
N ALA A 163 18.72 -3.69 5.36
CA ALA A 163 19.95 -4.16 4.73
C ALA A 163 20.92 -3.01 4.40
N LEU A 164 20.42 -1.90 3.89
CA LEU A 164 21.24 -0.72 3.57
C LEU A 164 21.77 -0.04 4.83
N LEU A 165 20.87 0.21 5.80
CA LEU A 165 21.19 1.02 6.98
C LEU A 165 22.01 0.28 8.05
N ARG A 166 22.12 -1.05 7.99
CA ARG A 166 23.03 -1.81 8.88
C ARG A 166 24.50 -1.54 8.63
N LYS A 167 24.87 -1.13 7.42
CA LYS A 167 26.26 -0.81 7.05
C LYS A 167 26.62 0.58 7.58
N ARG A 168 27.73 0.68 8.33
CA ARG A 168 28.18 1.94 8.94
C ARG A 168 28.59 3.01 7.91
N GLU A 169 29.10 2.59 6.76
CA GLU A 169 29.67 3.45 5.71
C GLU A 169 28.62 4.16 4.85
N ILE A 170 27.39 3.63 4.80
CA ILE A 170 26.32 4.24 4.02
C ILE A 170 25.65 5.34 4.86
N LEU A 171 25.85 6.59 4.49
CA LEU A 171 25.32 7.78 5.13
C LEU A 171 25.92 8.04 6.55
N SER A 172 27.24 7.95 6.68
CA SER A 172 27.93 8.58 7.83
C SER A 172 27.57 10.05 7.84
N ALA A 173 27.04 10.56 8.97
CA ALA A 173 26.98 12.00 9.18
C ALA A 173 28.42 12.53 9.05
N GLU A 174 28.66 13.53 8.21
CA GLU A 174 29.92 14.26 8.22
C GLU A 174 30.15 14.74 9.66
N PRO A 175 31.35 14.53 10.22
CA PRO A 175 31.66 15.10 11.50
C PRO A 175 31.59 16.63 11.38
N ALA A 176 30.75 17.23 12.24
CA ALA A 176 30.67 18.67 12.41
C ALA A 176 31.96 19.20 13.02
#